data_8b52a3185d361c4d93dc83e228f00729
#
_entry.id   8b52a3185d361c4d93dc83e228f00729
#
_cell.length_a   1.000
_cell.length_b   1.000
_cell.length_c   1.000
_cell.angle_alpha   90.00
_cell.angle_beta   90.00
_cell.angle_gamma   90.00
#
_symmetry.space_group_name_H-M   'P 1'
#
loop_
_entity.id
_entity.type
_entity.pdbx_description
1 polymer ?
#
loop_
_entity_poly.entity_id
_entity_poly.type
_entity_poly.pdbx_seq_one_letter_code
_entity_poly.pdbx_strand_id
1 'polypeptide(L)'
;MSNDRFASAHEMVREYQELEAKMADPSIHEDQGTARKLGRRYAQLGPVVAGFNAWKAAADDLEAAREMAAEDASFAAELPAMEATVEEAAIKLEELLLPRDPNDDRDVIIEVKAGAGGDESALFAGDLVRMYQRYAEKRGWKIEIIDMTESELGGYKDISMAVKSKGTPEPGTTPYARLKFEGGVHRVQRVPETESQGRIHTSAAGVLVLPEAEEVDVELNMNDVRVDVYRSSGPGGQSVNTTDSAVRLTHVPTGIVVSCQNEKSQLQNKESALRILRARLLADAQEKAEAAAMAERKSQVRTVDRSERIRTYNFPENRLSDHRVNYKANNLDAVLNGELDEVVQALLDADRAAKLSSTS
;
A
#
# COMPACT_ATOMS: atom_id res chain seq x y z
N MET A 1 -11.63 30.34 -18.61
CA MET A 1 -12.17 28.99 -18.34
C MET A 1 -11.11 27.98 -17.85
N SER A 2 -9.92 28.42 -17.40
CA SER A 2 -8.83 27.52 -17.01
C SER A 2 -8.72 27.20 -15.50
N ASN A 3 -9.59 27.77 -14.68
CA ASN A 3 -9.44 27.67 -13.21
C ASN A 3 -10.07 26.40 -12.59
N ASP A 4 -10.76 25.58 -13.36
CA ASP A 4 -11.49 24.43 -12.86
C ASP A 4 -10.76 23.08 -13.12
N ARG A 5 -9.86 23.04 -14.13
CA ARG A 5 -9.12 21.82 -14.53
C ARG A 5 -8.27 21.24 -13.39
N PHE A 6 -7.76 22.09 -12.50
CA PHE A 6 -6.85 21.69 -11.40
C PHE A 6 -7.33 22.15 -10.02
N ALA A 7 -8.63 22.16 -9.78
CA ALA A 7 -9.20 22.55 -8.48
C ALA A 7 -8.63 21.71 -7.32
N SER A 8 -8.49 20.40 -7.52
CA SER A 8 -7.90 19.49 -6.53
C SER A 8 -6.42 19.77 -6.25
N ALA A 9 -5.65 20.25 -7.24
CA ALA A 9 -4.26 20.63 -7.02
C ALA A 9 -4.13 21.84 -6.10
N HIS A 10 -5.03 22.82 -6.19
CA HIS A 10 -5.05 23.97 -5.29
C HIS A 10 -5.28 23.55 -3.83
N GLU A 11 -6.15 22.57 -3.59
CA GLU A 11 -6.39 22.03 -2.24
C GLU A 11 -5.14 21.31 -1.70
N MET A 12 -4.47 20.51 -2.56
CA MET A 12 -3.25 19.81 -2.19
C MET A 12 -2.08 20.78 -1.92
N VAL A 13 -1.95 21.87 -2.65
CA VAL A 13 -0.96 22.92 -2.39
C VAL A 13 -1.21 23.58 -1.03
N ARG A 14 -2.48 23.84 -0.69
CA ARG A 14 -2.84 24.40 0.62
C ARG A 14 -2.53 23.43 1.74
N GLU A 15 -2.91 22.16 1.59
CA GLU A 15 -2.60 21.10 2.55
C GLU A 15 -1.07 20.99 2.77
N TYR A 16 -0.28 21.05 1.70
CA TYR A 16 1.19 21.02 1.77
C TYR A 16 1.75 22.16 2.62
N GLN A 17 1.27 23.37 2.42
CA GLN A 17 1.69 24.56 3.20
C GLN A 17 1.28 24.43 4.68
N GLU A 18 0.10 23.90 4.96
CA GLU A 18 -0.35 23.65 6.34
C GLU A 18 0.51 22.57 7.03
N LEU A 19 0.90 21.52 6.29
CA LEU A 19 1.80 20.49 6.80
C LEU A 19 3.18 21.04 7.08
N GLU A 20 3.72 21.87 6.18
CA GLU A 20 5.00 22.56 6.38
C GLU A 20 4.99 23.39 7.64
N ALA A 21 3.95 24.18 7.85
CA ALA A 21 3.78 24.97 9.09
C ALA A 21 3.69 24.10 10.35
N LYS A 22 2.96 22.96 10.28
CA LYS A 22 2.87 22.01 11.39
C LYS A 22 4.21 21.33 11.69
N MET A 23 4.96 20.96 10.67
CA MET A 23 6.27 20.31 10.81
C MET A 23 7.35 21.28 11.34
N ALA A 24 7.15 22.59 11.18
CA ALA A 24 8.02 23.61 11.77
C ALA A 24 7.80 23.79 13.29
N ASP A 25 6.72 23.23 13.86
CA ASP A 25 6.46 23.30 15.31
C ASP A 25 7.34 22.29 16.06
N PRO A 26 8.19 22.75 17.02
CA PRO A 26 9.05 21.85 17.79
C PRO A 26 8.30 20.77 18.59
N SER A 27 7.04 21.02 18.97
CA SER A 27 6.23 20.05 19.73
C SER A 27 5.92 18.76 18.98
N ILE A 28 6.01 18.78 17.66
CA ILE A 28 5.73 17.60 16.82
C ILE A 28 6.73 16.47 17.04
N HIS A 29 7.95 16.80 17.48
CA HIS A 29 9.00 15.82 17.75
C HIS A 29 8.77 15.01 19.03
N GLU A 30 7.82 15.42 19.88
CA GLU A 30 7.42 14.71 21.09
C GLU A 30 6.55 13.48 20.73
N ASP A 31 5.85 13.51 19.58
CA ASP A 31 5.07 12.39 19.06
C ASP A 31 5.64 11.88 17.72
N GLN A 32 6.49 10.85 17.82
CA GLN A 32 7.12 10.25 16.66
C GLN A 32 6.12 9.64 15.67
N GLY A 33 4.97 9.15 16.13
CA GLY A 33 3.91 8.58 15.30
C GLY A 33 3.29 9.65 14.39
N THR A 34 2.86 10.75 14.98
CA THR A 34 2.29 11.91 14.27
C THR A 34 3.33 12.55 13.35
N ALA A 35 4.58 12.76 13.82
CA ALA A 35 5.65 13.30 12.99
C ALA A 35 5.91 12.46 11.73
N ARG A 36 5.91 11.12 11.87
CA ARG A 36 6.09 10.20 10.74
C ARG A 36 4.92 10.28 9.74
N LYS A 37 3.67 10.32 10.23
CA LYS A 37 2.47 10.45 9.38
C LYS A 37 2.48 11.76 8.57
N LEU A 38 2.75 12.89 9.24
CA LEU A 38 2.81 14.20 8.60
C LEU A 38 3.98 14.29 7.60
N GLY A 39 5.16 13.79 7.97
CA GLY A 39 6.33 13.76 7.07
C GLY A 39 6.07 12.91 5.82
N ARG A 40 5.40 11.77 5.96
CA ARG A 40 5.00 10.91 4.83
C ARG A 40 4.02 11.64 3.91
N ARG A 41 2.98 12.28 4.47
CA ARG A 41 1.99 13.03 3.69
C ARG A 41 2.60 14.24 2.99
N TYR A 42 3.50 14.96 3.65
CA TYR A 42 4.27 16.06 3.08
C TYR A 42 5.12 15.58 1.88
N ALA A 43 5.84 14.48 2.01
CA ALA A 43 6.62 13.88 0.92
C ALA A 43 5.76 13.43 -0.28
N GLN A 44 4.54 12.92 -0.02
CA GLN A 44 3.58 12.55 -1.08
C GLN A 44 3.10 13.75 -1.89
N LEU A 45 2.85 14.88 -1.22
CA LEU A 45 2.34 16.09 -1.87
C LEU A 45 3.42 16.88 -2.61
N GLY A 46 4.69 16.74 -2.22
CA GLY A 46 5.81 17.48 -2.82
C GLY A 46 5.86 17.44 -4.35
N PRO A 47 5.80 16.25 -5.00
CA PRO A 47 5.77 16.16 -6.46
C PRO A 47 4.57 16.86 -7.11
N VAL A 48 3.37 16.79 -6.48
CA VAL A 48 2.16 17.45 -6.98
C VAL A 48 2.33 18.97 -6.94
N VAL A 49 2.86 19.49 -5.81
CA VAL A 49 3.13 20.93 -5.65
C VAL A 49 4.17 21.42 -6.65
N ALA A 50 5.25 20.66 -6.86
CA ALA A 50 6.26 20.98 -7.86
C ALA A 50 5.68 20.98 -9.29
N GLY A 51 4.88 19.98 -9.64
CA GLY A 51 4.18 19.90 -10.92
C GLY A 51 3.20 21.04 -11.13
N PHE A 52 2.41 21.38 -10.11
CA PHE A 52 1.48 22.51 -10.16
C PHE A 52 2.21 23.86 -10.36
N ASN A 53 3.29 24.08 -9.63
CA ASN A 53 4.09 25.31 -9.78
C ASN A 53 4.73 25.40 -11.16
N ALA A 54 5.23 24.29 -11.72
CA ALA A 54 5.79 24.24 -13.07
C ALA A 54 4.73 24.55 -14.14
N TRP A 55 3.54 23.94 -14.04
CA TRP A 55 2.42 24.22 -14.93
C TRP A 55 1.98 25.68 -14.84
N LYS A 56 1.85 26.20 -13.62
CA LYS A 56 1.44 27.59 -13.40
C LYS A 56 2.45 28.57 -13.99
N ALA A 57 3.74 28.38 -13.74
CA ALA A 57 4.79 29.23 -14.31
C ALA A 57 4.73 29.23 -15.85
N ALA A 58 4.61 28.06 -16.49
CA ALA A 58 4.49 27.96 -17.93
C ALA A 58 3.21 28.66 -18.47
N ALA A 59 2.11 28.57 -17.73
CA ALA A 59 0.84 29.23 -18.10
C ALA A 59 0.94 30.76 -17.97
N ASP A 60 1.55 31.25 -16.88
CA ASP A 60 1.78 32.69 -16.66
C ASP A 60 2.74 33.26 -17.73
N ASP A 61 3.81 32.53 -18.10
CA ASP A 61 4.75 32.89 -19.16
C ASP A 61 4.04 32.96 -20.53
N LEU A 62 3.16 31.99 -20.83
CA LEU A 62 2.39 32.00 -22.08
C LEU A 62 1.40 33.19 -22.15
N GLU A 63 0.76 33.54 -21.03
CA GLU A 63 -0.14 34.70 -20.96
C GLU A 63 0.63 35.99 -21.22
N ALA A 64 1.78 36.17 -20.57
CA ALA A 64 2.65 37.31 -20.80
C ALA A 64 3.16 37.38 -22.27
N ALA A 65 3.53 36.24 -22.87
CA ALA A 65 3.95 36.18 -24.26
C ALA A 65 2.80 36.54 -25.24
N ARG A 66 1.58 36.17 -24.94
CA ARG A 66 0.39 36.54 -25.73
C ARG A 66 0.10 38.04 -25.68
N GLU A 67 0.28 38.66 -24.49
CA GLU A 67 0.20 40.13 -24.37
C GLU A 67 1.26 40.83 -25.21
N MET A 68 2.53 40.38 -25.14
CA MET A 68 3.61 40.91 -25.93
C MET A 68 3.42 40.72 -27.45
N ALA A 69 2.89 39.55 -27.86
CA ALA A 69 2.60 39.27 -29.28
C ALA A 69 1.49 40.14 -29.85
N ALA A 70 0.59 40.63 -28.98
CA ALA A 70 -0.44 41.60 -29.40
C ALA A 70 0.14 43.00 -29.72
N GLU A 71 1.27 43.35 -29.09
CA GLU A 71 1.97 44.60 -29.30
C GLU A 71 3.05 44.48 -30.42
N ASP A 72 3.74 43.31 -30.49
CA ASP A 72 4.79 43.06 -31.49
C ASP A 72 4.65 41.64 -32.07
N ALA A 73 4.35 41.53 -33.35
CA ALA A 73 4.13 40.29 -34.08
C ALA A 73 5.38 39.36 -34.11
N SER A 74 6.58 39.86 -33.76
CA SER A 74 7.77 39.02 -33.70
C SER A 74 7.68 37.94 -32.62
N PHE A 75 6.97 38.20 -31.53
CA PHE A 75 6.73 37.22 -30.45
C PHE A 75 5.73 36.14 -30.82
N ALA A 76 4.90 36.32 -31.82
CA ALA A 76 3.90 35.34 -32.24
C ALA A 76 4.51 34.01 -32.71
N ALA A 77 5.76 34.01 -33.17
CA ALA A 77 6.45 32.79 -33.61
C ALA A 77 6.79 31.82 -32.45
N GLU A 78 6.89 32.30 -31.22
CA GLU A 78 7.24 31.51 -30.03
C GLU A 78 5.99 30.90 -29.36
N LEU A 79 4.80 31.43 -29.56
CA LEU A 79 3.55 30.98 -28.91
C LEU A 79 3.29 29.50 -29.08
N PRO A 80 3.42 28.86 -30.26
CA PRO A 80 3.16 27.42 -30.40
C PRO A 80 4.09 26.55 -29.56
N ALA A 81 5.35 26.94 -29.37
CA ALA A 81 6.28 26.20 -28.52
C ALA A 81 5.91 26.34 -27.03
N MET A 82 5.50 27.54 -26.61
CA MET A 82 5.05 27.79 -25.24
C MET A 82 3.72 27.06 -24.93
N GLU A 83 2.77 27.05 -25.87
CA GLU A 83 1.53 26.28 -25.75
C GLU A 83 1.80 24.79 -25.59
N ALA A 84 2.75 24.23 -26.34
CA ALA A 84 3.17 22.85 -26.18
C ALA A 84 3.78 22.59 -24.79
N THR A 85 4.58 23.53 -24.27
CA THR A 85 5.19 23.43 -22.92
C THR A 85 4.11 23.43 -21.82
N VAL A 86 3.10 24.29 -21.93
CA VAL A 86 1.97 24.35 -20.98
C VAL A 86 1.21 23.04 -21.00
N GLU A 87 0.90 22.50 -22.18
CA GLU A 87 0.15 21.23 -22.29
C GLU A 87 0.98 20.05 -21.78
N GLU A 88 2.29 20.01 -22.04
CA GLU A 88 3.17 18.97 -21.47
C GLU A 88 3.21 19.04 -19.94
N ALA A 89 3.29 20.23 -19.36
CA ALA A 89 3.23 20.42 -17.92
C ALA A 89 1.86 20.05 -17.34
N ALA A 90 0.76 20.35 -18.06
CA ALA A 90 -0.60 19.98 -17.68
C ALA A 90 -0.77 18.46 -17.63
N ILE A 91 -0.33 17.73 -18.65
CA ILE A 91 -0.37 16.26 -18.70
C ILE A 91 0.40 15.66 -17.53
N LYS A 92 1.61 16.17 -17.26
CA LYS A 92 2.40 15.71 -16.10
C LYS A 92 1.67 15.96 -14.77
N LEU A 93 1.01 17.09 -14.62
CA LEU A 93 0.25 17.41 -13.42
C LEU A 93 -0.98 16.50 -13.28
N GLU A 94 -1.74 16.23 -14.35
CA GLU A 94 -2.85 15.28 -14.34
C GLU A 94 -2.40 13.89 -13.88
N GLU A 95 -1.26 13.41 -14.36
CA GLU A 95 -0.66 12.15 -13.91
C GLU A 95 -0.35 12.13 -12.42
N LEU A 96 0.13 13.25 -11.87
CA LEU A 96 0.43 13.37 -10.43
C LEU A 96 -0.82 13.46 -9.56
N LEU A 97 -1.93 13.95 -10.12
CA LEU A 97 -3.23 14.05 -9.45
C LEU A 97 -4.03 12.75 -9.44
N LEU A 98 -3.62 11.73 -10.20
CA LEU A 98 -4.29 10.43 -10.17
C LEU A 98 -4.31 9.85 -8.75
N PRO A 99 -5.44 9.26 -8.33
CA PRO A 99 -5.53 8.66 -7.02
C PRO A 99 -4.50 7.54 -6.87
N ARG A 100 -3.58 7.73 -5.92
CA ARG A 100 -2.60 6.70 -5.56
C ARG A 100 -3.24 5.70 -4.61
N ASP A 101 -2.81 4.45 -4.70
CA ASP A 101 -3.17 3.45 -3.72
C ASP A 101 -2.61 3.88 -2.33
N PRO A 102 -3.43 3.96 -1.28
CA PRO A 102 -2.97 4.35 0.05
C PRO A 102 -1.90 3.42 0.63
N ASN A 103 -1.76 2.22 0.07
CA ASN A 103 -0.76 1.25 0.48
C ASN A 103 0.57 1.38 -0.30
N ASP A 104 0.63 2.23 -1.35
CA ASP A 104 1.82 2.35 -2.20
C ASP A 104 3.10 2.78 -1.44
N ASP A 105 2.99 3.34 -0.24
CA ASP A 105 4.14 3.71 0.59
C ASP A 105 4.55 2.64 1.61
N ARG A 106 3.94 1.47 1.56
CA ARG A 106 4.17 0.39 2.52
C ARG A 106 5.21 -0.61 2.04
N ASP A 107 5.75 -1.32 2.99
CA ASP A 107 6.44 -2.57 2.78
C ASP A 107 5.43 -3.67 2.43
N VAL A 108 5.89 -4.84 1.97
CA VAL A 108 5.02 -5.87 1.43
C VAL A 108 5.31 -7.23 2.05
N ILE A 109 4.25 -8.00 2.26
CA ILE A 109 4.32 -9.44 2.55
C ILE A 109 3.95 -10.19 1.27
N ILE A 110 4.82 -11.09 0.84
CA ILE A 110 4.60 -12.00 -0.30
C ILE A 110 4.47 -13.42 0.24
N GLU A 111 3.35 -14.06 -0.08
CA GLU A 111 3.15 -15.49 0.18
C GLU A 111 3.15 -16.23 -1.16
N VAL A 112 3.96 -17.28 -1.26
CA VAL A 112 4.02 -18.13 -2.47
C VAL A 112 3.62 -19.55 -2.08
N LYS A 113 2.60 -20.08 -2.75
CA LYS A 113 2.05 -21.41 -2.51
C LYS A 113 2.16 -22.29 -3.75
N ALA A 114 2.64 -23.52 -3.59
CA ALA A 114 2.56 -24.53 -4.61
C ALA A 114 1.08 -24.80 -4.96
N GLY A 115 0.80 -24.90 -6.25
CA GLY A 115 -0.55 -25.15 -6.76
C GLY A 115 -0.65 -26.45 -7.53
N ALA A 116 -1.37 -26.43 -8.66
CA ALA A 116 -1.51 -27.59 -9.53
C ALA A 116 -0.19 -28.02 -10.14
N GLY A 117 0.26 -29.26 -9.96
CA GLY A 117 1.48 -29.80 -10.55
C GLY A 117 2.33 -30.66 -9.59
N GLY A 118 1.89 -30.89 -8.35
CA GLY A 118 2.62 -31.69 -7.37
C GLY A 118 3.98 -31.09 -7.03
N ASP A 119 5.03 -31.92 -6.96
CA ASP A 119 6.38 -31.47 -6.57
C ASP A 119 6.96 -30.42 -7.52
N GLU A 120 6.60 -30.48 -8.80
CA GLU A 120 7.02 -29.47 -9.77
C GLU A 120 6.49 -28.08 -9.43
N SER A 121 5.28 -27.98 -8.90
CA SER A 121 4.73 -26.70 -8.45
C SER A 121 5.49 -26.13 -7.25
N ALA A 122 6.01 -26.98 -6.36
CA ALA A 122 6.84 -26.57 -5.22
C ALA A 122 8.24 -26.10 -5.67
N LEU A 123 8.84 -26.77 -6.65
CA LEU A 123 10.09 -26.33 -7.28
C LEU A 123 9.91 -24.96 -7.96
N PHE A 124 8.82 -24.79 -8.69
CA PHE A 124 8.50 -23.51 -9.32
C PHE A 124 8.23 -22.40 -8.32
N ALA A 125 7.57 -22.70 -7.19
CA ALA A 125 7.43 -21.74 -6.08
C ALA A 125 8.82 -21.29 -5.59
N GLY A 126 9.79 -22.19 -5.48
CA GLY A 126 11.19 -21.86 -5.17
C GLY A 126 11.85 -20.94 -6.18
N ASP A 127 11.58 -21.14 -7.49
CA ASP A 127 12.10 -20.25 -8.53
C ASP A 127 11.50 -18.84 -8.43
N LEU A 128 10.19 -18.72 -8.15
CA LEU A 128 9.53 -17.43 -7.93
C LEU A 128 10.11 -16.70 -6.71
N VAL A 129 10.30 -17.42 -5.60
CA VAL A 129 10.92 -16.86 -4.39
C VAL A 129 12.30 -16.31 -4.69
N ARG A 130 13.13 -17.09 -5.39
CA ARG A 130 14.48 -16.67 -5.80
C ARG A 130 14.44 -15.44 -6.72
N MET A 131 13.50 -15.39 -7.64
CA MET A 131 13.27 -14.24 -8.53
C MET A 131 12.98 -12.98 -7.72
N TYR A 132 12.05 -13.05 -6.75
CA TYR A 132 11.72 -11.90 -5.89
C TYR A 132 12.88 -11.51 -4.97
N GLN A 133 13.63 -12.48 -4.43
CA GLN A 133 14.82 -12.21 -3.64
C GLN A 133 15.87 -11.43 -4.45
N ARG A 134 16.16 -11.85 -5.66
CA ARG A 134 17.12 -11.16 -6.53
C ARG A 134 16.62 -9.79 -6.97
N TYR A 135 15.33 -9.63 -7.21
CA TYR A 135 14.75 -8.33 -7.49
C TYR A 135 14.89 -7.38 -6.30
N ALA A 136 14.57 -7.84 -5.11
CA ALA A 136 14.73 -7.07 -3.89
C ALA A 136 16.20 -6.68 -3.62
N GLU A 137 17.16 -7.59 -3.84
CA GLU A 137 18.59 -7.30 -3.75
C GLU A 137 19.01 -6.18 -4.70
N LYS A 138 18.58 -6.23 -5.98
CA LYS A 138 18.86 -5.18 -6.97
C LYS A 138 18.28 -3.82 -6.58
N ARG A 139 17.13 -3.82 -5.90
CA ARG A 139 16.47 -2.61 -5.39
C ARG A 139 17.03 -2.14 -4.05
N GLY A 140 17.95 -2.90 -3.43
CA GLY A 140 18.50 -2.60 -2.12
C GLY A 140 17.53 -2.82 -0.97
N TRP A 141 16.43 -3.57 -1.19
CA TRP A 141 15.46 -3.92 -0.16
C TRP A 141 15.96 -5.06 0.71
N LYS A 142 15.41 -5.16 1.92
CA LYS A 142 15.70 -6.25 2.86
C LYS A 142 14.58 -7.29 2.77
N ILE A 143 14.95 -8.57 2.75
CA ILE A 143 14.01 -9.69 2.84
C ILE A 143 14.13 -10.34 4.21
N GLU A 144 12.98 -10.69 4.77
CA GLU A 144 12.83 -11.43 6.01
C GLU A 144 11.84 -12.58 5.78
N ILE A 145 12.28 -13.80 5.98
CA ILE A 145 11.40 -14.98 5.89
C ILE A 145 10.60 -15.05 7.19
N ILE A 146 9.26 -15.04 7.06
CA ILE A 146 8.32 -15.09 8.19
C ILE A 146 8.03 -16.56 8.52
N ASP A 147 7.69 -17.35 7.51
CA ASP A 147 7.35 -18.76 7.65
C ASP A 147 7.62 -19.51 6.36
N MET A 148 7.93 -20.81 6.44
CA MET A 148 8.15 -21.66 5.27
C MET A 148 7.87 -23.12 5.54
N THR A 149 7.34 -23.80 4.56
CA THR A 149 7.19 -25.25 4.50
C THR A 149 7.89 -25.76 3.25
N GLU A 150 9.02 -26.43 3.42
CA GLU A 150 9.79 -27.01 2.32
C GLU A 150 9.11 -28.26 1.73
N SER A 151 9.40 -28.55 0.47
CA SER A 151 9.04 -29.81 -0.18
C SER A 151 10.21 -30.81 -0.09
N GLU A 152 9.90 -32.10 -0.09
CA GLU A 152 10.93 -33.18 0.00
C GLU A 152 11.92 -33.16 -1.16
N LEU A 153 11.49 -32.72 -2.35
CA LEU A 153 12.31 -32.62 -3.57
C LEU A 153 12.95 -31.23 -3.75
N GLY A 154 12.86 -30.36 -2.74
CA GLY A 154 13.27 -28.96 -2.81
C GLY A 154 12.14 -28.01 -3.22
N GLY A 155 12.40 -26.70 -3.10
CA GLY A 155 11.36 -25.68 -3.25
C GLY A 155 10.43 -25.61 -2.06
N TYR A 156 9.28 -24.93 -2.22
CA TYR A 156 8.38 -24.62 -1.10
C TYR A 156 6.94 -25.06 -1.39
N LYS A 157 6.32 -25.74 -0.42
CA LYS A 157 4.87 -25.96 -0.43
C LYS A 157 4.15 -24.65 -0.12
N ASP A 158 4.69 -23.88 0.83
CA ASP A 158 4.23 -22.58 1.25
C ASP A 158 5.41 -21.78 1.79
N ILE A 159 5.52 -20.52 1.46
CA ILE A 159 6.51 -19.61 2.03
C ILE A 159 5.94 -18.19 2.11
N SER A 160 6.15 -17.54 3.26
CA SER A 160 5.80 -16.15 3.50
C SER A 160 7.06 -15.34 3.78
N MET A 161 7.22 -14.21 3.08
CA MET A 161 8.37 -13.33 3.26
C MET A 161 7.94 -11.87 3.28
N ALA A 162 8.54 -11.08 4.18
CA ALA A 162 8.42 -9.63 4.17
C ALA A 162 9.55 -9.02 3.32
N VAL A 163 9.19 -8.06 2.47
CA VAL A 163 10.13 -7.27 1.67
C VAL A 163 10.05 -5.83 2.14
N LYS A 164 11.15 -5.33 2.70
CA LYS A 164 11.20 -4.04 3.39
C LYS A 164 12.16 -3.08 2.69
N SER A 165 11.73 -1.84 2.54
CA SER A 165 12.59 -0.75 2.07
C SER A 165 13.63 -0.37 3.11
N LYS A 166 14.76 0.22 2.68
CA LYS A 166 15.76 0.81 3.56
C LYS A 166 15.59 2.32 3.58
N GLY A 167 15.48 2.90 4.77
CA GLY A 167 15.33 4.36 4.94
C GLY A 167 13.98 4.88 4.48
N THR A 168 13.94 6.10 3.96
CA THR A 168 12.72 6.73 3.42
C THR A 168 12.79 6.66 1.90
N PRO A 169 12.05 5.71 1.27
CA PRO A 169 12.07 5.57 -0.18
C PRO A 169 11.33 6.72 -0.87
N GLU A 170 11.68 6.97 -2.12
CA GLU A 170 10.90 7.88 -2.97
C GLU A 170 9.50 7.32 -3.22
N PRO A 171 8.47 8.17 -3.33
CA PRO A 171 7.10 7.73 -3.64
C PRO A 171 7.05 6.88 -4.92
N GLY A 172 6.37 5.73 -4.86
CA GLY A 172 6.25 4.79 -5.98
C GLY A 172 7.45 3.85 -6.20
N THR A 173 8.49 3.93 -5.36
CA THR A 173 9.65 3.02 -5.40
C THR A 173 9.66 2.00 -4.26
N THR A 174 8.66 2.01 -3.43
CA THR A 174 8.46 1.10 -2.30
C THR A 174 8.18 -0.33 -2.75
N PRO A 175 8.42 -1.33 -1.90
CA PRO A 175 8.16 -2.71 -2.23
C PRO A 175 6.71 -2.99 -2.65
N TYR A 176 5.71 -2.47 -1.93
CA TYR A 176 4.31 -2.69 -2.28
C TYR A 176 3.94 -2.04 -3.62
N ALA A 177 4.33 -0.78 -3.86
CA ALA A 177 4.04 -0.08 -5.11
C ALA A 177 4.52 -0.84 -6.36
N ARG A 178 5.64 -1.55 -6.24
CA ARG A 178 6.23 -2.32 -7.34
C ARG A 178 5.70 -3.75 -7.45
N LEU A 179 5.39 -4.41 -6.34
CA LEU A 179 5.05 -5.83 -6.30
C LEU A 179 3.56 -6.12 -6.17
N LYS A 180 2.70 -5.10 -5.95
CA LYS A 180 1.25 -5.29 -5.79
C LYS A 180 0.57 -6.03 -6.95
N PHE A 181 1.11 -5.92 -8.15
CA PHE A 181 0.59 -6.62 -9.33
C PHE A 181 1.11 -8.06 -9.48
N GLU A 182 1.96 -8.55 -8.59
CA GLU A 182 2.44 -9.93 -8.60
C GLU A 182 1.41 -10.92 -8.02
N GLY A 183 0.36 -10.42 -7.34
CA GLY A 183 -0.70 -11.26 -6.78
C GLY A 183 -1.52 -11.97 -7.85
N GLY A 184 -1.60 -13.30 -7.76
CA GLY A 184 -2.37 -14.15 -8.66
C GLY A 184 -1.71 -15.49 -8.96
N VAL A 185 -2.18 -16.19 -10.00
CA VAL A 185 -1.67 -17.50 -10.39
C VAL A 185 -0.58 -17.36 -11.46
N HIS A 186 0.60 -17.85 -11.15
CA HIS A 186 1.74 -17.94 -12.04
C HIS A 186 1.83 -19.36 -12.64
N ARG A 187 1.90 -19.45 -13.94
CA ARG A 187 1.94 -20.72 -14.66
C ARG A 187 3.31 -20.96 -15.28
N VAL A 188 3.88 -22.14 -15.08
CA VAL A 188 5.13 -22.59 -15.69
C VAL A 188 4.88 -23.67 -16.75
N GLN A 189 5.63 -23.62 -17.82
CA GLN A 189 5.70 -24.64 -18.86
C GLN A 189 7.16 -25.03 -19.06
N ARG A 190 7.55 -26.22 -18.57
CA ARG A 190 8.88 -26.78 -18.72
C ARG A 190 8.84 -28.32 -18.62
N VAL A 191 9.94 -28.96 -18.95
CA VAL A 191 10.16 -30.37 -18.61
C VAL A 191 10.56 -30.41 -17.13
N PRO A 192 9.73 -31.00 -16.21
CA PRO A 192 10.07 -31.12 -14.83
C PRO A 192 11.34 -31.94 -14.59
N GLU A 193 12.08 -31.66 -13.52
CA GLU A 193 13.19 -32.50 -13.07
C GLU A 193 12.74 -33.93 -12.72
N THR A 194 11.47 -34.09 -12.37
CA THR A 194 10.81 -35.35 -12.01
C THR A 194 10.33 -36.15 -13.24
N GLU A 195 10.43 -35.59 -14.46
CA GLU A 195 9.94 -36.20 -15.69
C GLU A 195 11.07 -36.95 -16.42
N SER A 196 10.92 -38.27 -16.56
CA SER A 196 11.94 -39.13 -17.20
C SER A 196 11.84 -39.21 -18.74
N GLN A 197 10.70 -38.82 -19.33
CA GLN A 197 10.42 -38.94 -20.76
C GLN A 197 10.56 -37.64 -21.56
N GLY A 198 11.03 -36.54 -20.89
CA GLY A 198 11.26 -35.27 -21.55
C GLY A 198 9.97 -34.53 -21.98
N ARG A 199 8.82 -34.87 -21.44
CA ARG A 199 7.54 -34.21 -21.79
C ARG A 199 7.41 -32.87 -21.05
N ILE A 200 6.91 -31.87 -21.77
CA ILE A 200 6.60 -30.55 -21.18
C ILE A 200 5.34 -30.68 -20.32
N HIS A 201 5.47 -30.31 -19.05
CA HIS A 201 4.34 -30.21 -18.12
C HIS A 201 3.97 -28.75 -17.88
N THR A 202 2.73 -28.56 -17.46
CA THR A 202 2.21 -27.26 -17.05
C THR A 202 1.87 -27.34 -15.57
N SER A 203 2.57 -26.53 -14.77
CA SER A 203 2.36 -26.41 -13.34
C SER A 203 2.03 -24.97 -12.97
N ALA A 204 1.55 -24.74 -11.75
CA ALA A 204 1.17 -23.43 -11.28
C ALA A 204 1.55 -23.22 -9.82
N ALA A 205 1.87 -21.96 -9.47
CA ALA A 205 2.02 -21.50 -8.10
C ALA A 205 1.18 -20.25 -7.89
N GLY A 206 0.57 -20.12 -6.72
CA GLY A 206 -0.17 -18.92 -6.30
C GLY A 206 0.77 -17.95 -5.61
N VAL A 207 0.68 -16.69 -5.97
CA VAL A 207 1.36 -15.58 -5.29
C VAL A 207 0.31 -14.68 -4.68
N LEU A 208 0.45 -14.37 -3.41
CA LEU A 208 -0.37 -13.41 -2.69
C LEU A 208 0.51 -12.26 -2.26
N VAL A 209 0.03 -11.04 -2.47
CA VAL A 209 0.75 -9.80 -2.14
C VAL A 209 -0.10 -8.95 -1.22
N LEU A 210 0.38 -8.71 -0.02
CA LEU A 210 -0.32 -7.91 1.00
C LEU A 210 0.56 -6.75 1.45
N PRO A 211 -0.02 -5.56 1.68
CA PRO A 211 0.73 -4.49 2.35
C PRO A 211 1.07 -4.93 3.78
N GLU A 212 2.30 -4.69 4.24
CA GLU A 212 2.64 -4.92 5.64
C GLU A 212 1.81 -3.97 6.52
N ALA A 213 1.11 -4.54 7.52
CA ALA A 213 0.30 -3.76 8.43
C ALA A 213 1.20 -2.87 9.30
N GLU A 214 0.82 -1.60 9.44
CA GLU A 214 1.42 -0.74 10.47
C GLU A 214 0.89 -1.19 11.84
N GLU A 215 1.69 -0.99 12.90
CA GLU A 215 1.20 -1.15 14.27
C GLU A 215 -0.03 -0.26 14.44
N VAL A 216 -1.14 -0.88 14.81
CA VAL A 216 -2.40 -0.17 15.02
C VAL A 216 -2.32 0.53 16.36
N ASP A 217 -1.86 1.77 16.36
CA ASP A 217 -1.95 2.66 17.52
C ASP A 217 -3.40 3.15 17.64
N VAL A 218 -4.08 2.69 18.68
CA VAL A 218 -5.41 3.20 19.03
C VAL A 218 -5.26 4.36 20.01
N GLU A 219 -5.32 5.58 19.48
CA GLU A 219 -5.47 6.78 20.30
C GLU A 219 -6.88 6.83 20.89
N LEU A 220 -6.97 6.80 22.22
CA LEU A 220 -8.25 6.97 22.91
C LEU A 220 -8.54 8.47 23.12
N ASN A 221 -9.39 9.05 22.26
CA ASN A 221 -9.88 10.41 22.47
C ASN A 221 -10.93 10.42 23.57
N MET A 222 -10.65 11.12 24.66
CA MET A 222 -11.55 11.19 25.83
C MET A 222 -12.90 11.88 25.52
N ASN A 223 -13.00 12.67 24.46
CA ASN A 223 -14.26 13.26 24.02
C ASN A 223 -15.25 12.22 23.46
N ASP A 224 -14.72 11.09 22.99
CA ASP A 224 -15.51 9.97 22.44
C ASP A 224 -15.90 8.96 23.53
N VAL A 225 -15.50 9.20 24.78
CA VAL A 225 -15.78 8.31 25.91
C VAL A 225 -16.81 8.92 26.84
N ARG A 226 -18.00 8.30 26.89
CA ARG A 226 -19.00 8.62 27.90
C ARG A 226 -18.68 7.90 29.20
N VAL A 227 -18.63 8.61 30.30
CA VAL A 227 -18.35 8.10 31.65
C VAL A 227 -19.62 8.12 32.48
N ASP A 228 -20.12 6.96 32.89
CA ASP A 228 -21.25 6.80 33.77
C ASP A 228 -20.74 6.21 35.10
N VAL A 229 -21.17 6.83 36.22
CA VAL A 229 -20.82 6.40 37.57
C VAL A 229 -22.07 5.87 38.27
N TYR A 230 -21.92 4.73 38.96
CA TYR A 230 -23.03 4.07 39.63
C TYR A 230 -22.57 3.34 40.90
N ARG A 231 -23.52 2.86 41.70
CA ARG A 231 -23.23 2.09 42.89
C ARG A 231 -22.76 0.71 42.56
N SER A 232 -21.66 0.27 43.19
CA SER A 232 -21.18 -1.10 43.05
C SER A 232 -22.20 -2.09 43.61
N SER A 233 -22.40 -3.21 42.93
CA SER A 233 -23.24 -4.32 43.39
C SER A 233 -22.35 -5.48 43.86
N GLY A 234 -22.57 -5.95 45.08
CA GLY A 234 -21.84 -7.09 45.65
C GLY A 234 -22.23 -7.40 47.09
N PRO A 235 -21.94 -8.62 47.62
CA PRO A 235 -22.16 -8.95 49.02
C PRO A 235 -21.14 -8.20 49.88
N GLY A 236 -21.57 -7.20 50.69
CA GLY A 236 -20.73 -6.63 51.74
C GLY A 236 -20.92 -5.15 52.05
N GLY A 237 -20.91 -4.82 53.31
CA GLY A 237 -20.55 -3.61 54.06
C GLY A 237 -21.16 -2.27 53.69
N GLN A 238 -21.17 -1.34 54.64
CA GLN A 238 -21.71 0.04 54.52
C GLN A 238 -21.14 0.84 53.35
N SER A 239 -19.89 0.61 52.93
CA SER A 239 -19.22 1.38 51.86
C SER A 239 -19.76 1.02 50.45
N VAL A 240 -20.25 -0.20 50.21
CA VAL A 240 -20.82 -0.62 48.93
C VAL A 240 -22.18 0.03 48.69
N ASN A 241 -22.93 0.29 49.76
CA ASN A 241 -24.29 0.83 49.70
C ASN A 241 -24.36 2.36 49.72
N THR A 242 -23.26 3.06 50.03
CA THR A 242 -23.27 4.52 50.21
C THR A 242 -22.41 5.31 49.24
N THR A 243 -21.52 4.64 48.48
CA THR A 243 -20.56 5.33 47.60
C THR A 243 -20.70 4.87 46.16
N ASP A 244 -20.85 5.82 45.21
CA ASP A 244 -20.87 5.56 43.77
C ASP A 244 -19.43 5.34 43.29
N SER A 245 -18.88 4.16 43.54
CA SER A 245 -17.49 3.80 43.19
C SER A 245 -17.35 3.05 41.85
N ALA A 246 -18.44 2.46 41.33
CA ALA A 246 -18.41 1.75 40.05
C ALA A 246 -18.44 2.71 38.85
N VAL A 247 -17.64 2.42 37.85
CA VAL A 247 -17.50 3.23 36.63
C VAL A 247 -17.83 2.39 35.41
N ARG A 248 -18.66 2.94 34.52
CA ARG A 248 -18.91 2.41 33.18
C ARG A 248 -18.40 3.40 32.14
N LEU A 249 -17.58 2.93 31.23
CA LEU A 249 -17.10 3.68 30.09
C LEU A 249 -17.77 3.14 28.83
N THR A 250 -18.29 4.05 28.00
CA THR A 250 -18.84 3.72 26.69
C THR A 250 -18.09 4.52 25.64
N HIS A 251 -17.39 3.83 24.74
CA HIS A 251 -16.80 4.49 23.57
C HIS A 251 -17.88 4.67 22.51
N VAL A 252 -18.31 5.91 22.30
CA VAL A 252 -19.49 6.26 21.50
C VAL A 252 -19.37 5.79 20.05
N PRO A 253 -18.22 5.96 19.34
CA PRO A 253 -18.12 5.57 17.93
C PRO A 253 -18.20 4.06 17.69
N THR A 254 -17.66 3.23 18.60
CA THR A 254 -17.63 1.76 18.43
C THR A 254 -18.72 1.05 19.22
N GLY A 255 -19.35 1.72 20.17
CA GLY A 255 -20.32 1.13 21.07
C GLY A 255 -19.73 0.18 22.14
N ILE A 256 -18.40 0.08 22.24
CA ILE A 256 -17.72 -0.77 23.23
C ILE A 256 -17.96 -0.23 24.63
N VAL A 257 -18.45 -1.10 25.52
CA VAL A 257 -18.74 -0.78 26.92
C VAL A 257 -17.83 -1.56 27.84
N VAL A 258 -17.26 -0.88 28.83
CA VAL A 258 -16.42 -1.46 29.89
C VAL A 258 -16.94 -0.98 31.25
N SER A 259 -17.12 -1.90 32.18
CA SER A 259 -17.51 -1.58 33.56
C SER A 259 -16.45 -2.10 34.53
N CYS A 260 -16.09 -1.28 35.52
CA CYS A 260 -15.13 -1.65 36.56
C CYS A 260 -15.68 -1.21 37.94
N GLN A 261 -15.65 -2.15 38.90
CA GLN A 261 -16.13 -1.92 40.29
C GLN A 261 -15.28 -2.64 41.35
N ASN A 262 -14.07 -3.09 40.96
CA ASN A 262 -13.24 -3.95 41.80
C ASN A 262 -12.55 -3.18 42.95
N GLU A 263 -12.36 -1.87 42.78
CA GLU A 263 -11.67 -1.04 43.73
C GLU A 263 -12.64 -0.17 44.55
N LYS A 264 -12.22 0.23 45.76
CA LYS A 264 -12.99 1.13 46.61
C LYS A 264 -12.98 2.59 46.11
N SER A 265 -11.99 2.94 45.30
CA SER A 265 -11.79 4.28 44.73
C SER A 265 -12.39 4.37 43.32
N GLN A 266 -13.29 5.33 43.10
CA GLN A 266 -13.84 5.66 41.79
C GLN A 266 -12.73 5.99 40.77
N LEU A 267 -11.68 6.71 41.22
CA LEU A 267 -10.57 7.09 40.34
C LEU A 267 -9.80 5.85 39.85
N GLN A 268 -9.50 4.90 40.74
CA GLN A 268 -8.82 3.63 40.36
C GLN A 268 -9.69 2.78 39.46
N ASN A 269 -11.01 2.72 39.68
CA ASN A 269 -11.93 2.03 38.79
C ASN A 269 -11.98 2.69 37.42
N LYS A 270 -11.94 4.03 37.34
CA LYS A 270 -11.89 4.76 36.07
C LYS A 270 -10.59 4.47 35.29
N GLU A 271 -9.44 4.50 35.94
CA GLU A 271 -8.15 4.18 35.32
C GLU A 271 -8.08 2.74 34.81
N SER A 272 -8.56 1.79 35.61
CA SER A 272 -8.65 0.37 35.24
C SER A 272 -9.60 0.18 34.05
N ALA A 273 -10.76 0.84 34.06
CA ALA A 273 -11.71 0.79 32.96
C ALA A 273 -11.14 1.38 31.66
N LEU A 274 -10.38 2.49 31.74
CA LEU A 274 -9.70 3.09 30.58
C LEU A 274 -8.63 2.15 29.99
N ARG A 275 -7.88 1.46 30.85
CA ARG A 275 -6.90 0.46 30.41
C ARG A 275 -7.58 -0.70 29.66
N ILE A 276 -8.66 -1.22 30.20
CA ILE A 276 -9.44 -2.29 29.58
C ILE A 276 -10.08 -1.80 28.27
N LEU A 277 -10.59 -0.57 28.23
CA LEU A 277 -11.19 0.00 27.03
C LEU A 277 -10.15 0.14 25.89
N ARG A 278 -8.94 0.63 26.19
CA ARG A 278 -7.85 0.68 25.21
C ARG A 278 -7.51 -0.72 24.65
N ALA A 279 -7.40 -1.71 25.52
CA ALA A 279 -7.12 -3.08 25.10
C ALA A 279 -8.22 -3.65 24.21
N ARG A 280 -9.50 -3.40 24.51
CA ARG A 280 -10.62 -3.85 23.67
C ARG A 280 -10.72 -3.12 22.35
N LEU A 281 -10.43 -1.82 22.31
CA LEU A 281 -10.39 -1.05 21.05
C LEU A 281 -9.25 -1.53 20.16
N LEU A 282 -8.10 -1.83 20.73
CA LEU A 282 -6.98 -2.40 19.99
C LEU A 282 -7.33 -3.77 19.39
N ALA A 283 -7.96 -4.64 20.19
CA ALA A 283 -8.39 -5.97 19.71
C ALA A 283 -9.44 -5.85 18.57
N ASP A 284 -10.43 -4.95 18.71
CA ASP A 284 -11.46 -4.71 17.66
C ASP A 284 -10.82 -4.15 16.36
N ALA A 285 -9.85 -3.24 16.49
CA ALA A 285 -9.13 -2.69 15.35
C ALA A 285 -8.27 -3.76 14.65
N GLN A 286 -7.60 -4.63 15.42
CA GLN A 286 -6.84 -5.78 14.88
C GLN A 286 -7.75 -6.77 14.17
N GLU A 287 -8.90 -7.13 14.76
CA GLU A 287 -9.87 -8.04 14.14
C GLU A 287 -10.40 -7.48 12.81
N LYS A 288 -10.71 -6.18 12.76
CA LYS A 288 -11.14 -5.52 11.51
C LYS A 288 -10.04 -5.50 10.45
N ALA A 289 -8.79 -5.25 10.85
CA ALA A 289 -7.64 -5.29 9.95
C ALA A 289 -7.41 -6.71 9.41
N GLU A 290 -7.50 -7.74 10.26
CA GLU A 290 -7.39 -9.14 9.85
C GLU A 290 -8.54 -9.56 8.91
N ALA A 291 -9.78 -9.14 9.19
CA ALA A 291 -10.93 -9.42 8.33
C ALA A 291 -10.76 -8.76 6.94
N ALA A 292 -10.25 -7.53 6.88
CA ALA A 292 -9.93 -6.85 5.63
C ALA A 292 -8.83 -7.58 4.86
N ALA A 293 -7.75 -7.98 5.52
CA ALA A 293 -6.67 -8.76 4.92
C ALA A 293 -7.16 -10.13 4.39
N MET A 294 -8.05 -10.81 5.14
CA MET A 294 -8.67 -12.06 4.67
C MET A 294 -9.55 -11.84 3.43
N ALA A 295 -10.30 -10.75 3.37
CA ALA A 295 -11.11 -10.41 2.20
C ALA A 295 -10.24 -10.14 0.97
N GLU A 296 -9.13 -9.44 1.15
CA GLU A 296 -8.15 -9.17 0.10
C GLU A 296 -7.47 -10.46 -0.38
N ARG A 297 -7.04 -11.34 0.55
CA ARG A 297 -6.51 -12.68 0.22
C ARG A 297 -7.48 -13.46 -0.67
N LYS A 298 -8.76 -13.48 -0.32
CA LYS A 298 -9.79 -14.20 -1.07
C LYS A 298 -10.04 -13.60 -2.45
N SER A 299 -9.81 -12.31 -2.65
CA SER A 299 -9.98 -11.64 -3.95
C SER A 299 -8.84 -11.94 -4.91
N GLN A 300 -7.60 -12.06 -4.42
CA GLN A 300 -6.40 -12.26 -5.25
C GLN A 300 -6.24 -13.71 -5.73
N VAL A 301 -6.54 -14.70 -4.88
CA VAL A 301 -6.36 -16.12 -5.20
C VAL A 301 -7.59 -16.90 -4.77
N ARG A 302 -8.50 -17.18 -5.71
CA ARG A 302 -9.69 -18.01 -5.46
C ARG A 302 -9.34 -19.48 -5.43
N THR A 303 -8.67 -19.94 -6.47
CA THR A 303 -8.13 -21.30 -6.61
C THR A 303 -6.77 -21.18 -7.28
N VAL A 304 -5.77 -21.98 -6.86
CA VAL A 304 -4.47 -22.01 -7.54
C VAL A 304 -4.58 -22.95 -8.75
N ASP A 305 -5.57 -22.70 -9.63
CA ASP A 305 -5.77 -23.44 -10.87
C ASP A 305 -5.00 -22.73 -12.00
N ARG A 306 -4.34 -23.53 -12.83
CA ARG A 306 -3.60 -23.07 -14.02
C ARG A 306 -4.47 -22.36 -15.07
N SER A 307 -5.79 -22.42 -14.99
CA SER A 307 -6.72 -21.68 -15.86
C SER A 307 -6.82 -20.20 -15.49
N GLU A 308 -6.66 -19.84 -14.23
CA GLU A 308 -6.76 -18.45 -13.71
C GLU A 308 -5.45 -17.66 -13.80
N ARG A 309 -4.54 -18.07 -14.66
CA ARG A 309 -3.19 -17.51 -14.77
C ARG A 309 -3.16 -16.01 -15.08
N ILE A 310 -2.37 -15.27 -14.34
CA ILE A 310 -1.99 -13.88 -14.68
C ILE A 310 -0.76 -13.85 -15.59
N ARG A 311 0.21 -14.77 -15.36
CA ARG A 311 1.49 -14.80 -16.06
C ARG A 311 1.91 -16.22 -16.42
N THR A 312 2.60 -16.37 -17.57
CA THR A 312 3.15 -17.65 -18.02
C THR A 312 4.66 -17.54 -18.23
N TYR A 313 5.38 -18.51 -17.68
CA TYR A 313 6.82 -18.73 -17.78
C TYR A 313 7.05 -19.93 -18.68
N ASN A 314 7.43 -19.69 -19.94
CA ASN A 314 7.65 -20.73 -20.94
C ASN A 314 9.15 -20.94 -21.15
N PHE A 315 9.70 -21.97 -20.52
CA PHE A 315 11.13 -22.29 -20.57
C PHE A 315 11.61 -22.73 -21.96
N PRO A 316 10.91 -23.62 -22.70
CA PRO A 316 11.33 -24.00 -24.04
C PRO A 316 11.49 -22.83 -25.02
N GLU A 317 10.69 -21.79 -24.87
CA GLU A 317 10.73 -20.61 -25.72
C GLU A 317 11.48 -19.43 -25.08
N ASN A 318 12.08 -19.63 -23.90
CA ASN A 318 12.70 -18.57 -23.08
C ASN A 318 11.82 -17.31 -22.95
N ARG A 319 10.49 -17.51 -22.83
CA ARG A 319 9.49 -16.44 -22.94
C ARG A 319 8.68 -16.26 -21.66
N LEU A 320 8.59 -15.01 -21.21
CA LEU A 320 7.62 -14.53 -20.22
C LEU A 320 6.41 -13.93 -20.96
N SER A 321 5.20 -14.19 -20.47
CA SER A 321 3.97 -13.55 -20.97
C SER A 321 3.07 -13.16 -19.83
N ASP A 322 2.81 -11.85 -19.65
CA ASP A 322 1.77 -11.35 -18.75
C ASP A 322 0.47 -11.15 -19.54
N HIS A 323 -0.58 -11.86 -19.11
CA HIS A 323 -1.84 -11.93 -19.88
C HIS A 323 -2.74 -10.72 -19.64
N ARG A 324 -2.51 -9.95 -18.57
CA ARG A 324 -3.34 -8.79 -18.21
C ARG A 324 -3.09 -7.61 -19.15
N VAL A 325 -1.83 -7.43 -19.55
CA VAL A 325 -1.36 -6.31 -20.38
C VAL A 325 -0.80 -6.75 -21.72
N ASN A 326 -0.94 -8.04 -22.08
CA ASN A 326 -0.37 -8.66 -23.28
C ASN A 326 1.15 -8.45 -23.42
N TYR A 327 1.86 -8.25 -22.29
CA TYR A 327 3.31 -8.12 -22.29
C TYR A 327 3.97 -9.46 -22.62
N LYS A 328 5.00 -9.42 -23.49
CA LYS A 328 5.80 -10.59 -23.84
C LYS A 328 7.28 -10.21 -23.90
N ALA A 329 8.13 -11.01 -23.30
CA ALA A 329 9.57 -10.85 -23.34
C ALA A 329 10.26 -12.20 -23.54
N ASN A 330 11.29 -12.24 -24.38
CA ASN A 330 12.06 -13.47 -24.68
C ASN A 330 13.38 -13.50 -23.89
N ASN A 331 13.32 -13.19 -22.60
CA ASN A 331 14.43 -13.09 -21.67
C ASN A 331 14.08 -13.69 -20.30
N LEU A 332 13.37 -14.84 -20.31
CA LEU A 332 12.89 -15.49 -19.09
C LEU A 332 14.01 -15.73 -18.07
N ASP A 333 15.20 -16.11 -18.53
CA ASP A 333 16.36 -16.33 -17.66
C ASP A 333 16.76 -15.06 -16.90
N ALA A 334 16.72 -13.90 -17.56
CA ALA A 334 17.00 -12.60 -16.91
C ALA A 334 15.92 -12.26 -15.90
N VAL A 335 14.65 -12.48 -16.24
CA VAL A 335 13.51 -12.25 -15.34
C VAL A 335 13.63 -13.12 -14.09
N LEU A 336 13.91 -14.42 -14.20
CA LEU A 336 14.13 -15.30 -13.06
C LEU A 336 15.37 -14.93 -12.24
N ASN A 337 16.30 -14.17 -12.82
CA ASN A 337 17.41 -13.54 -12.13
C ASN A 337 17.10 -12.14 -11.59
N GLY A 338 15.83 -11.77 -11.49
CA GLY A 338 15.34 -10.56 -10.85
C GLY A 338 15.29 -9.32 -11.75
N GLU A 339 15.22 -9.47 -13.08
CA GLU A 339 14.97 -8.34 -14.00
C GLU A 339 13.48 -8.18 -14.27
N LEU A 340 12.75 -7.69 -13.24
CA LEU A 340 11.31 -7.52 -13.30
C LEU A 340 10.88 -6.11 -13.72
N ASP A 341 11.81 -5.15 -13.85
CA ASP A 341 11.45 -3.74 -14.03
C ASP A 341 10.58 -3.49 -15.26
N GLU A 342 10.86 -4.11 -16.37
CA GLU A 342 10.09 -3.91 -17.62
C GLU A 342 8.64 -4.40 -17.49
N VAL A 343 8.42 -5.59 -16.93
CA VAL A 343 7.06 -6.13 -16.77
C VAL A 343 6.30 -5.36 -15.68
N VAL A 344 6.97 -4.95 -14.60
CA VAL A 344 6.39 -4.11 -13.55
C VAL A 344 6.00 -2.75 -14.12
N GLN A 345 6.86 -2.14 -14.95
CA GLN A 345 6.56 -0.86 -15.57
C GLN A 345 5.36 -0.96 -16.53
N ALA A 346 5.30 -2.01 -17.34
CA ALA A 346 4.14 -2.24 -18.23
C ALA A 346 2.81 -2.36 -17.46
N LEU A 347 2.84 -2.97 -16.27
CA LEU A 347 1.66 -3.09 -15.41
C LEU A 347 1.29 -1.76 -14.75
N LEU A 348 2.27 -0.97 -14.31
CA LEU A 348 2.06 0.37 -13.78
C LEU A 348 1.49 1.31 -14.84
N ASP A 349 1.99 1.26 -16.06
CA ASP A 349 1.52 2.09 -17.17
C ASP A 349 0.08 1.74 -17.56
N ALA A 350 -0.28 0.45 -17.54
CA ALA A 350 -1.65 0.00 -17.79
C ALA A 350 -2.62 0.43 -16.68
N ASP A 351 -2.21 0.35 -15.40
CA ASP A 351 -3.01 0.85 -14.26
C ASP A 351 -3.24 2.36 -14.36
N ARG A 352 -2.17 3.11 -14.72
CA ARG A 352 -2.25 4.54 -14.97
C ARG A 352 -3.24 4.87 -16.09
N ALA A 353 -3.14 4.19 -17.23
CA ALA A 353 -4.05 4.39 -18.36
C ALA A 353 -5.52 4.09 -17.99
N ALA A 354 -5.75 3.03 -17.21
CA ALA A 354 -7.08 2.67 -16.73
C ALA A 354 -7.66 3.75 -15.80
N LYS A 355 -6.86 4.31 -14.89
CA LYS A 355 -7.27 5.39 -13.99
C LYS A 355 -7.60 6.68 -14.74
N LEU A 356 -6.79 7.07 -15.73
CA LEU A 356 -7.06 8.23 -16.59
C LEU A 356 -8.38 8.06 -17.34
N SER A 357 -8.64 6.87 -17.91
CA SER A 357 -9.88 6.61 -18.64
C SER A 357 -11.14 6.58 -17.75
N SER A 358 -11.00 6.31 -16.46
CA SER A 358 -12.11 6.31 -15.49
C SER A 358 -12.45 7.70 -14.95
N THR A 359 -11.54 8.67 -15.12
CA THR A 359 -11.69 10.05 -14.62
C THR A 359 -12.18 11.00 -15.73
N SER A 360 -12.13 10.57 -16.99
CA SER A 360 -12.66 11.28 -18.16
C SER A 360 -14.14 10.96 -18.36
#